data_655bb4d460e2e41df2a4decd0ad356db
#
_entry.id   655bb4d460e2e41df2a4decd0ad356db
#
_cell.length_a   1.000
_cell.length_b   1.000
_cell.length_c   1.000
_cell.angle_alpha   90.00
_cell.angle_beta   90.00
_cell.angle_gamma   90.00
#
_symmetry.space_group_name_H-M   'P 1'
#
loop_
_entity.id
_entity.type
_entity.pdbx_description
1 polymer ?
#
loop_
_entity_poly.entity_id
_entity_poly.type
_entity_poly.pdbx_seq_one_letter_code
_entity_poly.pdbx_strand_id
1 'polypeptide(L)'
;MKTVFFKTALVLGICIAATGCGEKRKAAKAAAEAAEQARLDSIKRVEMLQIELDTKATIALLEDEPVFDIETSLGTIKVKLYKDTPKHRENFERLALNGFYDGLLFHRVINGFMIQGGDPLTKDPANEPKYGTGGPDYTVPAEFVPAYKHSKGALAAARRGDAANPMKESSGSQFYIVQDERACAQLDGAYTVYGQTIEGFEVIDKIAAVPVNNRDLPLNPVKIISIKLDEVSVPKLPEAPAEKEETAE
;
A
#
# COMPACT_ATOMS: atom_id res chain seq x y z
N MET A 1 -40.01 -2.06 -71.31
CA MET A 1 -39.12 -2.80 -70.32
C MET A 1 -37.78 -2.10 -70.15
N LYS A 2 -37.74 -0.79 -69.86
CA LYS A 2 -36.47 -0.04 -69.61
C LYS A 2 -36.54 0.88 -68.41
N THR A 3 -37.59 0.85 -67.59
CA THR A 3 -37.76 1.80 -66.48
C THR A 3 -37.60 1.22 -65.10
N VAL A 4 -37.41 -0.10 -64.95
CA VAL A 4 -37.29 -0.79 -63.62
C VAL A 4 -35.85 -0.92 -63.13
N PHE A 5 -34.84 -0.93 -64.03
CA PHE A 5 -33.44 -1.09 -63.66
C PHE A 5 -32.76 0.16 -63.08
N PHE A 6 -33.32 1.37 -63.34
CA PHE A 6 -32.68 2.62 -62.86
C PHE A 6 -33.02 2.97 -61.39
N LYS A 7 -34.19 2.49 -60.91
CA LYS A 7 -34.58 2.77 -59.49
C LYS A 7 -33.89 1.88 -58.46
N THR A 8 -33.51 0.65 -58.83
CA THR A 8 -32.82 -0.27 -57.91
C THR A 8 -31.36 0.08 -57.71
N ALA A 9 -30.67 0.59 -58.71
CA ALA A 9 -29.28 1.03 -58.59
C ALA A 9 -29.14 2.29 -57.70
N LEU A 10 -30.12 3.22 -57.76
CA LEU A 10 -30.09 4.43 -56.95
C LEU A 10 -30.36 4.16 -55.47
N VAL A 11 -31.22 3.19 -55.12
CA VAL A 11 -31.50 2.79 -53.73
C VAL A 11 -30.32 2.06 -53.13
N LEU A 12 -29.60 1.22 -53.89
CA LEU A 12 -28.42 0.52 -53.43
C LEU A 12 -27.23 1.48 -53.16
N GLY A 13 -27.05 2.50 -54.03
CA GLY A 13 -26.02 3.52 -53.88
C GLY A 13 -26.21 4.42 -52.65
N ILE A 14 -27.46 4.73 -52.30
CA ILE A 14 -27.80 5.57 -51.11
C ILE A 14 -27.61 4.77 -49.83
N CYS A 15 -27.93 3.48 -49.80
CA CYS A 15 -27.69 2.61 -48.63
C CYS A 15 -26.21 2.41 -48.34
N ILE A 16 -25.34 2.23 -49.35
CA ILE A 16 -23.88 2.07 -49.18
C ILE A 16 -23.24 3.37 -48.68
N ALA A 17 -23.69 4.52 -49.15
CA ALA A 17 -23.20 5.81 -48.68
C ALA A 17 -23.65 6.14 -47.24
N ALA A 18 -24.82 5.67 -46.79
CA ALA A 18 -25.33 5.88 -45.45
C ALA A 18 -24.61 4.98 -44.40
N THR A 19 -24.29 3.74 -44.75
CA THR A 19 -23.55 2.83 -43.89
C THR A 19 -22.11 3.29 -43.66
N GLY A 20 -21.41 3.73 -44.72
CA GLY A 20 -20.05 4.26 -44.60
C GLY A 20 -19.94 5.55 -43.76
N CYS A 21 -20.99 6.38 -43.73
CA CYS A 21 -21.02 7.58 -42.87
C CYS A 21 -21.21 7.22 -41.39
N GLY A 22 -22.01 6.20 -41.08
CA GLY A 22 -22.20 5.71 -39.71
C GLY A 22 -20.96 5.06 -39.10
N GLU A 23 -20.24 4.29 -39.89
CA GLU A 23 -18.97 3.66 -39.46
C GLU A 23 -17.86 4.70 -39.23
N LYS A 24 -17.73 5.70 -40.12
CA LYS A 24 -16.76 6.80 -39.92
C LYS A 24 -17.07 7.61 -38.67
N ARG A 25 -18.34 7.86 -38.34
CA ARG A 25 -18.74 8.56 -37.13
C ARG A 25 -18.45 7.71 -35.86
N LYS A 26 -18.72 6.41 -35.91
CA LYS A 26 -18.37 5.50 -34.79
C LYS A 26 -16.84 5.44 -34.57
N ALA A 27 -16.08 5.33 -35.65
CA ALA A 27 -14.62 5.31 -35.58
C ALA A 27 -14.06 6.64 -35.03
N ALA A 28 -14.59 7.77 -35.47
CA ALA A 28 -14.18 9.09 -34.97
C ALA A 28 -14.51 9.27 -33.48
N LYS A 29 -15.68 8.79 -33.04
CA LYS A 29 -16.06 8.82 -31.61
C LYS A 29 -15.15 7.92 -30.76
N ALA A 30 -14.87 6.68 -31.19
CA ALA A 30 -13.98 5.78 -30.53
C ALA A 30 -12.54 6.33 -30.44
N ALA A 31 -12.06 6.98 -31.50
CA ALA A 31 -10.74 7.63 -31.51
C ALA A 31 -10.69 8.82 -30.53
N ALA A 32 -11.76 9.61 -30.41
CA ALA A 32 -11.84 10.71 -29.46
C ALA A 32 -11.89 10.20 -28.01
N GLU A 33 -12.66 9.14 -27.74
CA GLU A 33 -12.71 8.50 -26.42
C GLU A 33 -11.34 7.90 -26.03
N ALA A 34 -10.66 7.24 -26.96
CA ALA A 34 -9.31 6.71 -26.74
C ALA A 34 -8.28 7.82 -26.49
N ALA A 35 -8.36 8.95 -27.21
CA ALA A 35 -7.48 10.10 -27.00
C ALA A 35 -7.71 10.76 -25.62
N GLU A 36 -8.97 10.89 -25.20
CA GLU A 36 -9.31 11.42 -23.88
C GLU A 36 -8.83 10.46 -22.77
N GLN A 37 -9.02 9.16 -22.93
CA GLN A 37 -8.51 8.17 -21.98
C GLN A 37 -6.99 8.24 -21.86
N ALA A 38 -6.27 8.31 -22.98
CA ALA A 38 -4.80 8.45 -23.00
C ALA A 38 -4.33 9.74 -22.31
N ARG A 39 -5.09 10.83 -22.46
CA ARG A 39 -4.82 12.09 -21.76
C ARG A 39 -5.01 11.95 -20.23
N LEU A 40 -6.10 11.33 -19.79
CA LEU A 40 -6.36 11.06 -18.38
C LEU A 40 -5.29 10.15 -17.77
N ASP A 41 -4.87 9.11 -18.47
CA ASP A 41 -3.81 8.21 -18.03
C ASP A 41 -2.46 8.95 -17.91
N SER A 42 -2.18 9.89 -18.83
CA SER A 42 -0.97 10.73 -18.76
C SER A 42 -1.01 11.68 -17.56
N ILE A 43 -2.15 12.29 -17.25
CA ILE A 43 -2.31 13.15 -16.07
C ILE A 43 -2.10 12.33 -14.80
N LYS A 44 -2.76 11.18 -14.66
CA LYS A 44 -2.57 10.28 -13.51
C LYS A 44 -1.11 9.85 -13.34
N ARG A 45 -0.42 9.60 -14.44
CA ARG A 45 1.01 9.24 -14.40
C ARG A 45 1.87 10.38 -13.87
N VAL A 46 1.60 11.62 -14.28
CA VAL A 46 2.33 12.80 -13.77
C VAL A 46 2.05 13.01 -12.29
N GLU A 47 0.80 12.89 -11.86
CA GLU A 47 0.41 12.98 -10.45
C GLU A 47 1.12 11.90 -9.59
N MET A 48 1.14 10.66 -10.07
CA MET A 48 1.85 9.57 -9.38
C MET A 48 3.35 9.82 -9.27
N LEU A 49 3.99 10.31 -10.33
CA LEU A 49 5.42 10.67 -10.30
C LEU A 49 5.69 11.82 -9.32
N GLN A 50 4.81 12.80 -9.23
CA GLN A 50 4.95 13.90 -8.27
C GLN A 50 4.85 13.39 -6.83
N ILE A 51 3.86 12.54 -6.52
CA ILE A 51 3.71 11.89 -5.22
C ILE A 51 4.98 11.09 -4.86
N GLU A 52 5.53 10.34 -5.80
CA GLU A 52 6.75 9.56 -5.58
C GLU A 52 7.97 10.45 -5.26
N LEU A 53 8.12 11.57 -5.98
CA LEU A 53 9.18 12.55 -5.74
C LEU A 53 9.04 13.22 -4.37
N ASP A 54 7.82 13.62 -4.02
CA ASP A 54 7.54 14.28 -2.74
C ASP A 54 7.77 13.30 -1.58
N THR A 55 7.35 12.03 -1.74
CA THR A 55 7.60 10.96 -0.76
C THR A 55 9.09 10.74 -0.56
N LYS A 56 9.85 10.62 -1.66
CA LYS A 56 11.30 10.44 -1.60
C LYS A 56 12.02 11.60 -0.94
N ALA A 57 11.59 12.84 -1.23
CA ALA A 57 12.12 14.03 -0.60
C ALA A 57 11.82 14.03 0.91
N THR A 58 10.62 13.64 1.31
CA THR A 58 10.25 13.52 2.72
C THR A 58 11.10 12.48 3.44
N ILE A 59 11.24 11.26 2.88
CA ILE A 59 12.06 10.18 3.45
C ILE A 59 13.51 10.64 3.67
N ALA A 60 14.07 11.40 2.74
CA ALA A 60 15.45 11.93 2.85
C ALA A 60 15.63 12.93 4.00
N LEU A 61 14.55 13.47 4.55
CA LEU A 61 14.56 14.39 5.68
C LEU A 61 14.23 13.71 7.01
N LEU A 62 13.83 12.44 7.00
CA LEU A 62 13.52 11.71 8.22
C LEU A 62 14.78 11.39 9.02
N GLU A 63 14.60 11.27 10.33
CA GLU A 63 15.64 10.73 11.21
C GLU A 63 15.93 9.26 10.87
N ASP A 64 17.08 8.77 11.35
CA ASP A 64 17.51 7.38 11.12
C ASP A 64 16.55 6.33 11.68
N GLU A 65 15.79 6.67 12.73
CA GLU A 65 14.82 5.80 13.38
C GLU A 65 13.47 6.53 13.58
N PRO A 66 12.73 6.80 12.49
CA PRO A 66 11.49 7.53 12.56
C PRO A 66 10.39 6.75 13.27
N VAL A 67 9.45 7.47 13.85
CA VAL A 67 8.31 6.93 14.57
C VAL A 67 7.05 7.10 13.75
N PHE A 68 6.23 6.05 13.70
CA PHE A 68 4.93 6.04 13.01
C PHE A 68 3.82 5.65 13.97
N ASP A 69 2.67 6.30 13.82
CA ASP A 69 1.42 5.96 14.47
C ASP A 69 0.60 5.04 13.57
N ILE A 70 0.35 3.83 14.02
CA ILE A 70 -0.59 2.89 13.40
C ILE A 70 -1.93 3.08 14.11
N GLU A 71 -2.79 3.90 13.52
CA GLU A 71 -4.15 4.12 14.01
C GLU A 71 -5.03 2.95 13.62
N THR A 72 -5.65 2.29 14.60
CA THR A 72 -6.53 1.15 14.36
C THR A 72 -7.94 1.40 14.91
N SER A 73 -8.89 0.55 14.53
CA SER A 73 -10.25 0.58 15.08
C SER A 73 -10.32 0.27 16.60
N LEU A 74 -9.20 -0.17 17.22
CA LEU A 74 -9.13 -0.53 18.65
C LEU A 74 -8.14 0.33 19.46
N GLY A 75 -7.52 1.33 18.82
CA GLY A 75 -6.56 2.27 19.40
C GLY A 75 -5.34 2.45 18.53
N THR A 76 -4.38 3.23 18.99
CA THR A 76 -3.14 3.56 18.27
C THR A 76 -1.97 2.74 18.80
N ILE A 77 -1.15 2.21 17.89
CA ILE A 77 0.12 1.54 18.19
C ILE A 77 1.22 2.43 17.62
N LYS A 78 2.13 2.89 18.47
CA LYS A 78 3.26 3.73 18.05
C LYS A 78 4.49 2.84 17.86
N VAL A 79 5.07 2.88 16.65
CA VAL A 79 6.21 2.04 16.28
C VAL A 79 7.40 2.90 15.85
N LYS A 80 8.58 2.57 16.35
CA LYS A 80 9.85 3.14 15.91
C LYS A 80 10.50 2.17 14.94
N LEU A 81 10.97 2.66 13.79
CA LEU A 81 11.70 1.86 12.82
C LEU A 81 13.20 1.83 13.15
N TYR A 82 13.87 0.78 12.69
CA TYR A 82 15.29 0.57 12.97
C TYR A 82 16.17 1.02 11.79
N LYS A 83 17.26 1.70 12.08
CA LYS A 83 18.23 2.19 11.10
C LYS A 83 18.99 1.08 10.37
N ASP A 84 19.26 -0.04 11.07
CA ASP A 84 20.11 -1.12 10.55
C ASP A 84 19.36 -2.09 9.62
N THR A 85 18.08 -1.78 9.31
CA THR A 85 17.27 -2.48 8.31
C THR A 85 16.75 -1.48 7.26
N PRO A 86 17.65 -0.78 6.53
CA PRO A 86 17.30 0.35 5.70
C PRO A 86 16.30 0.03 4.58
N LYS A 87 16.38 -1.17 3.97
CA LYS A 87 15.46 -1.56 2.89
C LYS A 87 14.03 -1.74 3.38
N HIS A 88 13.85 -2.40 4.54
CA HIS A 88 12.53 -2.57 5.15
C HIS A 88 11.99 -1.26 5.68
N ARG A 89 12.85 -0.45 6.32
CA ARG A 89 12.50 0.88 6.80
C ARG A 89 12.00 1.76 5.67
N GLU A 90 12.80 2.00 4.63
CA GLU A 90 12.45 2.85 3.48
C GLU A 90 11.18 2.33 2.77
N ASN A 91 11.04 1.02 2.64
CA ASN A 91 9.85 0.44 2.04
C ASN A 91 8.59 0.72 2.87
N PHE A 92 8.65 0.55 4.19
CA PHE A 92 7.53 0.83 5.09
C PHE A 92 7.19 2.33 5.09
N GLU A 93 8.20 3.21 5.22
CA GLU A 93 8.07 4.67 5.14
C GLU A 93 7.33 5.08 3.86
N ARG A 94 7.79 4.60 2.71
CA ARG A 94 7.19 4.90 1.41
C ARG A 94 5.74 4.46 1.32
N LEU A 95 5.40 3.27 1.79
CA LEU A 95 4.04 2.75 1.76
C LEU A 95 3.13 3.52 2.73
N ALA A 96 3.61 3.82 3.95
CA ALA A 96 2.86 4.58 4.95
C ALA A 96 2.58 6.01 4.49
N LEU A 97 3.59 6.73 4.02
CA LEU A 97 3.46 8.12 3.54
C LEU A 97 2.52 8.24 2.33
N ASN A 98 2.41 7.19 1.52
CA ASN A 98 1.47 7.13 0.38
C ASN A 98 0.07 6.62 0.77
N GLY A 99 -0.22 6.40 2.05
CA GLY A 99 -1.52 5.90 2.50
C GLY A 99 -1.86 4.48 2.01
N PHE A 100 -0.85 3.69 1.65
CA PHE A 100 -1.06 2.32 1.14
C PHE A 100 -1.83 1.46 2.14
N TYR A 101 -1.53 1.61 3.42
CA TYR A 101 -2.11 0.81 4.50
C TYR A 101 -3.51 1.24 4.93
N ASP A 102 -3.98 2.41 4.48
CA ASP A 102 -5.25 2.98 4.91
C ASP A 102 -6.42 2.08 4.51
N GLY A 103 -7.21 1.73 5.51
CA GLY A 103 -8.37 0.87 5.35
C GLY A 103 -8.09 -0.64 5.27
N LEU A 104 -6.82 -1.07 5.33
CA LEU A 104 -6.46 -2.50 5.37
C LEU A 104 -6.87 -3.13 6.70
N LEU A 105 -6.95 -4.47 6.72
CA LEU A 105 -7.31 -5.23 7.91
C LEU A 105 -6.09 -5.96 8.51
N PHE A 106 -6.14 -6.16 9.83
CA PHE A 106 -5.42 -7.27 10.44
C PHE A 106 -6.15 -8.56 10.07
N HIS A 107 -5.65 -9.24 9.05
CA HIS A 107 -6.32 -10.39 8.42
C HIS A 107 -5.94 -11.74 9.03
N ARG A 108 -4.91 -11.77 9.89
CA ARG A 108 -4.51 -12.95 10.63
C ARG A 108 -4.10 -12.55 12.03
N VAL A 109 -4.82 -13.06 13.01
CA VAL A 109 -4.66 -12.72 14.43
C VAL A 109 -4.61 -14.01 15.24
N ILE A 110 -3.51 -14.23 15.96
CA ILE A 110 -3.32 -15.40 16.82
C ILE A 110 -2.95 -14.92 18.20
N ASN A 111 -3.87 -15.13 19.14
CA ASN A 111 -3.59 -14.84 20.56
C ASN A 111 -2.47 -15.74 21.09
N GLY A 112 -1.53 -15.15 21.83
CA GLY A 112 -0.32 -15.85 22.27
C GLY A 112 0.74 -15.97 21.18
N PHE A 113 0.63 -15.18 20.05
CA PHE A 113 1.62 -15.19 18.99
C PHE A 113 1.82 -13.80 18.38
N MET A 114 0.97 -13.39 17.41
CA MET A 114 1.14 -12.13 16.67
C MET A 114 -0.16 -11.63 16.04
N ILE A 115 -0.14 -10.37 15.58
CA ILE A 115 -1.18 -9.76 14.74
C ILE A 115 -0.56 -9.37 13.39
N GLN A 116 -1.17 -9.79 12.27
CA GLN A 116 -0.62 -9.60 10.92
C GLN A 116 -1.57 -8.80 10.05
N GLY A 117 -1.03 -7.80 9.35
CA GLY A 117 -1.74 -6.93 8.42
C GLY A 117 -0.94 -6.64 7.14
N GLY A 118 -1.33 -5.60 6.40
CA GLY A 118 -0.59 -5.11 5.22
C GLY A 118 -0.93 -5.80 3.91
N ASP A 119 -1.99 -6.61 3.84
CA ASP A 119 -2.47 -7.21 2.59
C ASP A 119 -3.48 -6.30 1.89
N PRO A 120 -3.17 -5.76 0.68
CA PRO A 120 -4.07 -4.87 -0.05
C PRO A 120 -5.38 -5.52 -0.51
N LEU A 121 -5.45 -6.85 -0.60
CA LEU A 121 -6.68 -7.56 -0.94
C LEU A 121 -7.77 -7.36 0.12
N THR A 122 -7.39 -7.01 1.35
CA THR A 122 -8.32 -6.78 2.47
C THR A 122 -9.19 -5.54 2.32
N LYS A 123 -8.92 -4.66 1.33
CA LYS A 123 -9.77 -3.50 1.01
C LYS A 123 -11.13 -3.92 0.44
N ASP A 124 -11.19 -5.07 -0.22
CA ASP A 124 -12.41 -5.58 -0.85
C ASP A 124 -12.83 -6.91 -0.19
N PRO A 125 -13.97 -6.95 0.50
CA PRO A 125 -14.49 -8.16 1.12
C PRO A 125 -14.69 -9.34 0.14
N ALA A 126 -14.88 -9.10 -1.14
CA ALA A 126 -14.98 -10.15 -2.16
C ALA A 126 -13.68 -10.97 -2.29
N ASN A 127 -12.57 -10.42 -1.85
CA ASN A 127 -11.26 -11.09 -1.85
C ASN A 127 -10.97 -11.88 -0.55
N GLU A 128 -11.92 -11.96 0.41
CA GLU A 128 -11.69 -12.64 1.69
C GLU A 128 -11.05 -14.02 1.56
N PRO A 129 -11.46 -14.91 0.61
CA PRO A 129 -10.82 -16.21 0.44
C PRO A 129 -9.31 -16.17 0.13
N LYS A 130 -8.82 -15.04 -0.35
CA LYS A 130 -7.42 -14.80 -0.77
C LYS A 130 -6.63 -13.95 0.23
N TYR A 131 -7.22 -13.51 1.33
CA TYR A 131 -6.51 -12.72 2.32
C TYR A 131 -5.24 -13.43 2.80
N GLY A 132 -4.16 -12.67 2.94
CA GLY A 132 -2.82 -13.16 3.25
C GLY A 132 -1.96 -13.47 2.02
N THR A 133 -2.52 -13.37 0.79
CA THR A 133 -1.77 -13.64 -0.45
C THR A 133 -1.42 -12.41 -1.27
N GLY A 134 -1.98 -11.23 -0.92
CA GLY A 134 -1.77 -9.99 -1.63
C GLY A 134 -0.48 -9.27 -1.25
N GLY A 135 -0.11 -8.30 -2.06
CA GLY A 135 1.05 -7.43 -1.89
C GLY A 135 1.39 -6.73 -3.19
N PRO A 136 2.36 -5.82 -3.18
CA PRO A 136 2.96 -5.30 -4.39
C PRO A 136 3.69 -6.44 -5.15
N ASP A 137 4.06 -6.18 -6.40
CA ASP A 137 4.71 -7.12 -7.31
C ASP A 137 6.22 -7.29 -7.08
N TYR A 138 6.73 -6.86 -5.94
CA TYR A 138 8.13 -6.98 -5.52
C TYR A 138 8.23 -7.59 -4.12
N THR A 139 9.42 -8.08 -3.78
CA THR A 139 9.84 -8.54 -2.46
C THR A 139 10.97 -7.68 -1.92
N VAL A 140 11.17 -7.69 -0.60
CA VAL A 140 12.27 -6.99 0.04
C VAL A 140 13.32 -8.01 0.49
N PRO A 141 14.59 -7.89 0.05
CA PRO A 141 15.66 -8.78 0.49
C PRO A 141 15.79 -8.80 2.01
N ALA A 142 16.03 -9.99 2.58
CA ALA A 142 16.14 -10.15 4.03
C ALA A 142 17.27 -9.29 4.64
N GLU A 143 17.00 -8.72 5.81
CA GLU A 143 17.94 -7.93 6.60
C GLU A 143 17.96 -8.46 8.06
N PHE A 144 18.60 -9.60 8.27
CA PHE A 144 18.67 -10.23 9.58
C PHE A 144 19.75 -9.58 10.44
N VAL A 145 19.33 -8.80 11.44
CA VAL A 145 20.22 -8.16 12.43
C VAL A 145 20.16 -8.98 13.73
N PRO A 146 21.26 -9.60 14.18
CA PRO A 146 21.24 -10.49 15.34
C PRO A 146 20.76 -9.86 16.64
N ALA A 147 20.90 -8.53 16.78
CA ALA A 147 20.44 -7.79 17.95
C ALA A 147 18.91 -7.59 17.97
N TYR A 148 18.23 -7.64 16.82
CA TYR A 148 16.79 -7.41 16.73
C TYR A 148 16.03 -8.73 16.86
N LYS A 149 15.34 -8.87 17.98
CA LYS A 149 14.61 -10.07 18.37
C LYS A 149 13.10 -9.86 18.22
N HIS A 150 12.39 -11.00 18.14
CA HIS A 150 10.92 -11.00 18.18
C HIS A 150 10.40 -10.78 19.60
N SER A 151 10.87 -9.72 20.28
CA SER A 151 10.31 -9.31 21.57
C SER A 151 8.87 -8.82 21.43
N LYS A 152 8.12 -8.75 22.53
CA LYS A 152 6.76 -8.20 22.49
C LYS A 152 6.73 -6.80 21.86
N GLY A 153 5.87 -6.60 20.86
CA GLY A 153 5.75 -5.36 20.12
C GLY A 153 6.76 -5.22 18.96
N ALA A 154 7.64 -6.19 18.71
CA ALA A 154 8.52 -6.15 17.53
C ALA A 154 7.69 -6.10 16.25
N LEU A 155 8.05 -5.18 15.35
CA LEU A 155 7.49 -5.05 14.00
C LEU A 155 8.37 -5.84 13.04
N ALA A 156 7.80 -6.86 12.41
CA ALA A 156 8.53 -7.77 11.53
C ALA A 156 7.81 -7.99 10.20
N ALA A 157 8.57 -8.29 9.17
CA ALA A 157 8.06 -8.52 7.84
C ALA A 157 7.54 -9.96 7.67
N ALA A 158 6.33 -10.11 7.15
CA ALA A 158 5.83 -11.41 6.72
C ALA A 158 6.55 -11.88 5.46
N ARG A 159 6.58 -13.19 5.22
CA ARG A 159 7.14 -13.79 4.02
C ARG A 159 6.53 -15.14 3.69
N ARG A 160 6.75 -15.61 2.48
CA ARG A 160 6.41 -16.99 2.10
C ARG A 160 7.35 -18.00 2.78
N GLY A 161 6.86 -19.22 2.98
CA GLY A 161 7.66 -20.29 3.56
C GLY A 161 8.88 -20.69 2.70
N ASP A 162 9.90 -21.29 3.33
CA ASP A 162 11.23 -21.56 2.74
C ASP A 162 11.17 -22.37 1.45
N ALA A 163 10.23 -23.31 1.30
CA ALA A 163 10.08 -24.11 0.08
C ALA A 163 9.75 -23.29 -1.18
N ALA A 164 8.99 -22.20 -1.01
CA ALA A 164 8.62 -21.29 -2.09
C ALA A 164 9.52 -20.04 -2.15
N ASN A 165 10.35 -19.84 -1.13
CA ASN A 165 11.15 -18.62 -0.94
C ASN A 165 12.48 -18.94 -0.22
N PRO A 166 13.39 -19.65 -0.88
CA PRO A 166 14.66 -20.06 -0.27
C PRO A 166 15.58 -18.88 0.09
N MET A 167 15.40 -17.72 -0.56
CA MET A 167 16.14 -16.49 -0.25
C MET A 167 15.58 -15.75 0.96
N LYS A 168 14.47 -16.24 1.53
CA LYS A 168 13.79 -15.63 2.70
C LYS A 168 13.44 -14.16 2.51
N GLU A 169 13.18 -13.74 1.28
CA GLU A 169 12.74 -12.39 0.96
C GLU A 169 11.40 -12.08 1.62
N SER A 170 11.25 -10.88 2.11
CA SER A 170 10.03 -10.40 2.77
C SER A 170 8.96 -9.99 1.77
N SER A 171 7.70 -10.08 2.19
CA SER A 171 6.60 -9.44 1.48
C SER A 171 6.87 -7.95 1.30
N GLY A 172 6.51 -7.40 0.15
CA GLY A 172 6.64 -5.96 -0.10
C GLY A 172 5.73 -5.09 0.77
N SER A 173 4.70 -5.66 1.43
CA SER A 173 3.79 -4.85 2.27
C SER A 173 3.29 -5.54 3.53
N GLN A 174 3.22 -6.88 3.58
CA GLN A 174 2.66 -7.55 4.75
C GLN A 174 3.66 -7.55 5.91
N PHE A 175 3.16 -7.19 7.08
CA PHE A 175 3.92 -7.14 8.34
C PHE A 175 3.13 -7.81 9.47
N TYR A 176 3.81 -8.14 10.53
CA TYR A 176 3.18 -8.54 11.79
C TYR A 176 3.82 -7.86 12.99
N ILE A 177 3.02 -7.72 14.06
CA ILE A 177 3.49 -7.21 15.34
C ILE A 177 3.41 -8.36 16.34
N VAL A 178 4.52 -8.61 17.03
CA VAL A 178 4.64 -9.68 18.01
C VAL A 178 3.78 -9.38 19.24
N GLN A 179 2.93 -10.34 19.64
CA GLN A 179 2.16 -10.24 20.87
C GLN A 179 2.84 -11.05 22.00
N ASP A 180 3.31 -12.27 21.71
CA ASP A 180 4.04 -13.09 22.67
C ASP A 180 5.45 -13.42 22.16
N GLU A 181 6.46 -12.93 22.85
CA GLU A 181 7.87 -13.10 22.49
C GLU A 181 8.34 -14.56 22.56
N ARG A 182 7.79 -15.35 23.49
CA ARG A 182 8.21 -16.75 23.67
C ARG A 182 7.79 -17.59 22.48
N ALA A 183 6.57 -17.38 22.00
CA ALA A 183 6.05 -18.06 20.84
C ALA A 183 6.73 -17.63 19.54
N CYS A 184 7.25 -16.39 19.49
CA CYS A 184 7.93 -15.83 18.31
C CYS A 184 9.45 -16.02 18.30
N ALA A 185 10.09 -16.42 19.40
CA ALA A 185 11.54 -16.56 19.50
C ALA A 185 12.16 -17.46 18.40
N GLN A 186 11.43 -18.47 17.94
CA GLN A 186 11.84 -19.37 16.84
C GLN A 186 11.94 -18.67 15.46
N LEU A 187 11.43 -17.45 15.32
CA LEU A 187 11.47 -16.67 14.08
C LEU A 187 12.74 -15.81 13.99
N ASP A 188 13.52 -15.71 15.07
CA ASP A 188 14.77 -14.95 15.10
C ASP A 188 15.76 -15.47 14.04
N GLY A 189 16.33 -14.53 13.24
CA GLY A 189 17.23 -14.86 12.14
C GLY A 189 16.57 -15.55 10.94
N ALA A 190 15.25 -15.72 10.96
CA ALA A 190 14.48 -16.28 9.85
C ALA A 190 13.47 -15.28 9.26
N TYR A 191 13.09 -14.26 10.01
CA TYR A 191 12.24 -13.14 9.58
C TYR A 191 12.91 -11.82 9.95
N THR A 192 12.76 -10.79 9.13
CA THR A 192 13.36 -9.48 9.39
C THR A 192 12.51 -8.71 10.38
N VAL A 193 13.08 -8.39 11.53
CA VAL A 193 12.55 -7.42 12.50
C VAL A 193 13.12 -6.06 12.13
N TYR A 194 12.27 -5.08 11.85
CA TYR A 194 12.70 -3.77 11.35
C TYR A 194 12.13 -2.58 12.15
N GLY A 195 11.47 -2.87 13.27
CA GLY A 195 10.96 -1.85 14.17
C GLY A 195 10.49 -2.44 15.51
N GLN A 196 10.07 -1.54 16.39
CA GLN A 196 9.60 -1.86 17.74
C GLN A 196 8.47 -0.95 18.15
N THR A 197 7.41 -1.50 18.71
CA THR A 197 6.38 -0.75 19.40
C THR A 197 6.97 -0.05 20.62
N ILE A 198 6.72 1.23 20.75
CA ILE A 198 7.14 2.05 21.90
C ILE A 198 5.96 2.48 22.78
N GLU A 199 4.74 2.56 22.20
CA GLU A 199 3.49 2.81 22.91
C GLU A 199 2.35 2.00 22.30
N GLY A 200 1.27 1.71 23.05
CA GLY A 200 0.08 0.99 22.55
C GLY A 200 0.20 -0.54 22.62
N PHE A 201 1.04 -1.09 23.52
CA PHE A 201 1.15 -2.54 23.75
C PHE A 201 -0.20 -3.17 24.13
N GLU A 202 -1.03 -2.45 24.89
CA GLU A 202 -2.37 -2.88 25.26
C GLU A 202 -3.32 -2.95 24.06
N VAL A 203 -3.06 -2.18 22.99
CA VAL A 203 -3.83 -2.25 21.74
C VAL A 203 -3.47 -3.52 20.98
N ILE A 204 -2.20 -3.92 20.98
CA ILE A 204 -1.76 -5.22 20.42
C ILE A 204 -2.49 -6.37 21.14
N ASP A 205 -2.54 -6.33 22.47
CA ASP A 205 -3.23 -7.35 23.27
C ASP A 205 -4.74 -7.35 23.01
N LYS A 206 -5.38 -6.17 22.88
CA LYS A 206 -6.80 -6.06 22.51
C LYS A 206 -7.09 -6.65 21.13
N ILE A 207 -6.23 -6.38 20.15
CA ILE A 207 -6.38 -6.95 18.80
C ILE A 207 -6.18 -8.46 18.85
N ALA A 208 -5.15 -8.95 19.54
CA ALA A 208 -4.85 -10.38 19.66
C ALA A 208 -5.99 -11.16 20.33
N ALA A 209 -6.79 -10.51 21.20
CA ALA A 209 -7.87 -11.13 21.94
C ALA A 209 -9.23 -11.17 21.21
N VAL A 210 -9.34 -10.61 20.00
CA VAL A 210 -10.61 -10.63 19.27
C VAL A 210 -10.98 -12.05 18.82
N PRO A 211 -12.27 -12.40 18.80
CA PRO A 211 -12.72 -13.69 18.25
C PRO A 211 -12.33 -13.84 16.77
N VAL A 212 -11.79 -14.99 16.42
CA VAL A 212 -11.36 -15.32 15.06
C VAL A 212 -12.07 -16.59 14.54
N ASN A 213 -12.09 -16.77 13.22
CA ASN A 213 -12.54 -18.00 12.59
C ASN A 213 -11.41 -19.06 12.53
N ASN A 214 -11.68 -20.20 11.88
CA ASN A 214 -10.72 -21.31 11.73
C ASN A 214 -9.51 -20.99 10.82
N ARG A 215 -9.42 -19.80 10.25
CA ARG A 215 -8.28 -19.27 9.48
C ARG A 215 -7.57 -18.12 10.20
N ASP A 216 -7.80 -17.97 11.50
CA ASP A 216 -7.28 -16.88 12.32
C ASP A 216 -7.72 -15.47 11.85
N LEU A 217 -8.76 -15.36 11.02
CA LEU A 217 -9.32 -14.09 10.58
C LEU A 217 -10.33 -13.58 11.62
N PRO A 218 -10.20 -12.32 12.10
CA PRO A 218 -11.16 -11.72 13.01
C PRO A 218 -12.59 -11.78 12.49
N LEU A 219 -13.54 -12.24 13.33
CA LEU A 219 -14.97 -12.29 12.99
C LEU A 219 -15.55 -10.88 12.80
N ASN A 220 -15.08 -9.92 13.58
CA ASN A 220 -15.34 -8.51 13.38
C ASN A 220 -14.05 -7.88 12.84
N PRO A 221 -14.06 -7.30 11.62
CA PRO A 221 -12.86 -6.77 11.00
C PRO A 221 -12.15 -5.74 11.88
N VAL A 222 -10.87 -5.95 12.18
CA VAL A 222 -10.00 -4.97 12.84
C VAL A 222 -9.25 -4.20 11.75
N LYS A 223 -9.54 -2.91 11.64
CA LYS A 223 -9.06 -2.05 10.56
C LYS A 223 -7.84 -1.24 10.97
N ILE A 224 -6.88 -1.13 10.08
CA ILE A 224 -5.86 -0.08 10.08
C ILE A 224 -6.53 1.16 9.46
N ILE A 225 -6.79 2.18 10.26
CA ILE A 225 -7.42 3.43 9.80
C ILE A 225 -6.43 4.20 8.97
N SER A 226 -5.22 4.40 9.51
CA SER A 226 -4.10 5.04 8.82
C SER A 226 -2.78 4.65 9.46
N ILE A 227 -1.66 4.80 8.70
CA ILE A 227 -0.31 4.78 9.25
C ILE A 227 0.34 6.10 8.88
N LYS A 228 0.68 6.91 9.88
CA LYS A 228 1.22 8.27 9.69
C LYS A 228 2.51 8.46 10.46
N LEU A 229 3.34 9.35 9.96
CA LEU A 229 4.51 9.80 10.69
C LEU A 229 4.06 10.51 11.98
N ASP A 230 4.65 10.12 13.11
CA ASP A 230 4.42 10.78 14.40
C ASP A 230 4.93 12.23 14.36
N GLU A 231 4.25 13.13 15.08
CA GLU A 231 4.56 14.56 15.07
C GLU A 231 6.01 14.88 15.47
N VAL A 232 6.62 14.06 16.33
CA VAL A 232 8.02 14.21 16.75
C VAL A 232 8.99 13.92 15.60
N SER A 233 8.62 13.00 14.71
CA SER A 233 9.43 12.59 13.56
C SER A 233 9.15 13.40 12.29
N VAL A 234 8.18 14.34 12.32
CA VAL A 234 7.94 15.24 11.19
C VAL A 234 9.15 16.15 11.00
N PRO A 235 9.78 16.17 9.81
CA PRO A 235 10.92 17.03 9.55
C PRO A 235 10.58 18.50 9.80
N LYS A 236 11.35 19.18 10.65
CA LYS A 236 11.25 20.63 10.78
C LYS A 236 11.88 21.27 9.56
N LEU A 237 11.07 21.81 8.67
CA LEU A 237 11.58 22.62 7.57
C LEU A 237 12.36 23.81 8.15
N PRO A 238 13.53 24.18 7.57
CA PRO A 238 14.21 25.39 7.98
C PRO A 238 13.25 26.57 7.80
N GLU A 239 13.14 27.41 8.85
CA GLU A 239 12.36 28.64 8.77
C GLU A 239 12.84 29.44 7.55
N ALA A 240 11.90 29.87 6.71
CA ALA A 240 12.23 30.76 5.61
C ALA A 240 12.99 31.95 6.17
N PRO A 241 14.11 32.40 5.54
CA PRO A 241 14.86 33.56 6.01
C PRO A 241 13.90 34.73 6.10
N ALA A 242 13.81 35.35 7.30
CA ALA A 242 12.97 36.51 7.52
C ALA A 242 13.27 37.54 6.43
N GLU A 243 12.25 37.90 5.64
CA GLU A 243 12.37 39.01 4.70
C GLU A 243 12.87 40.25 5.47
N LYS A 244 14.08 40.68 5.15
CA LYS A 244 14.55 41.93 5.67
C LYS A 244 13.66 43.02 5.08
N GLU A 245 12.80 43.62 5.88
CA GLU A 245 12.17 44.88 5.51
C GLU A 245 13.26 45.87 5.12
N GLU A 246 13.35 46.11 3.82
CA GLU A 246 14.19 47.16 3.26
C GLU A 246 13.55 48.51 3.62
N THR A 247 13.96 49.07 4.75
CA THR A 247 13.56 50.43 5.13
C THR A 247 14.13 51.37 4.09
N ALA A 248 13.25 51.82 3.18
CA ALA A 248 13.56 52.93 2.28
C ALA A 248 13.71 54.21 3.12
N GLU A 249 14.89 54.77 3.13
CA GLU A 249 15.17 56.17 3.45
C GLU A 249 14.99 57.06 2.20
#